data_046a62e0a0503e76d1acaf54e077ac2e
#
_entry.id   046a62e0a0503e76d1acaf54e077ac2e
#
_cell.length_a   1.000
_cell.length_b   1.000
_cell.length_c   1.000
_cell.angle_alpha   90.00
_cell.angle_beta   90.00
_cell.angle_gamma   90.00
#
_symmetry.space_group_name_H-M   'P 1'
#
loop_
_entity.id
_entity.type
_entity.pdbx_description
1 polymer ?
#
loop_
_entity_poly.entity_id
_entity_poly.type
_entity_poly.pdbx_seq_one_letter_code
_entity_poly.pdbx_strand_id
1 'polypeptide(L)'
;MTLAGLIVGWRIHADVPHAIAGFGLLALVAFAMLWIGMLLGSLVRSADAAQGIVFIVIFPLTFVANAFVPSGTLPDLLQHVSDWNPVSALSAGVRTLFGNPTAIPADAPWPLLHPVTAAVLWSVAFLAVAAPLCVWRFRRRTTE
;
A
#
# COMPACT_ATOMS: atom_id res chain seq x y z
N MET A 1 -16.20 1.01 -3.88
CA MET A 1 -15.27 1.98 -4.50
C MET A 1 -15.20 1.85 -6.01
N THR A 2 -14.96 0.68 -6.61
CA THR A 2 -14.91 0.46 -8.08
C THR A 2 -16.21 0.86 -8.79
N LEU A 3 -17.38 0.54 -8.25
CA LEU A 3 -18.66 0.95 -8.81
C LEU A 3 -18.83 2.48 -8.85
N ALA A 4 -18.42 3.17 -7.79
CA ALA A 4 -18.46 4.63 -7.75
C ALA A 4 -17.53 5.25 -8.80
N GLY A 5 -16.34 4.67 -9.00
CA GLY A 5 -15.43 5.08 -10.06
C GLY A 5 -16.03 4.94 -11.45
N LEU A 6 -16.71 3.82 -11.72
CA LEU A 6 -17.38 3.58 -13.01
C LEU A 6 -18.49 4.60 -13.30
N ILE A 7 -19.23 5.02 -12.28
CA ILE A 7 -20.28 6.05 -12.40
C ILE A 7 -19.67 7.42 -12.74
N VAL A 8 -18.52 7.77 -12.17
CA VAL A 8 -17.81 9.03 -12.44
C VAL A 8 -17.08 9.03 -13.79
N GLY A 9 -17.13 7.90 -14.52
CA GLY A 9 -16.52 7.79 -15.84
C GLY A 9 -15.15 7.14 -15.89
N TRP A 10 -14.63 6.64 -14.75
CA TRP A 10 -13.40 5.85 -14.74
C TRP A 10 -13.62 4.52 -15.43
N ARG A 11 -12.71 4.12 -16.28
CA ARG A 11 -12.77 2.86 -17.03
C ARG A 11 -11.45 2.11 -16.88
N ILE A 12 -11.56 0.77 -16.84
CA ILE A 12 -10.41 -0.12 -16.97
C ILE A 12 -10.11 -0.19 -18.48
N HIS A 13 -8.95 0.31 -18.88
CA HIS A 13 -8.48 0.30 -20.28
C HIS A 13 -7.56 -0.89 -20.57
N ALA A 14 -7.25 -1.69 -19.56
CA ALA A 14 -6.43 -2.87 -19.66
C ALA A 14 -7.25 -4.08 -20.14
N ASP A 15 -6.56 -5.04 -20.74
CA ASP A 15 -7.10 -6.36 -21.04
C ASP A 15 -7.43 -7.16 -19.76
N VAL A 16 -8.21 -8.23 -19.93
CA VAL A 16 -8.71 -9.04 -18.80
C VAL A 16 -7.59 -9.59 -17.91
N PRO A 17 -6.46 -10.12 -18.43
CA PRO A 17 -5.36 -10.60 -17.58
C PRO A 17 -4.76 -9.51 -16.68
N HIS A 18 -4.53 -8.31 -17.23
CA HIS A 18 -4.00 -7.18 -16.44
C HIS A 18 -5.00 -6.68 -15.40
N ALA A 19 -6.30 -6.65 -15.73
CA ALA A 19 -7.33 -6.32 -14.75
C ALA A 19 -7.37 -7.33 -13.59
N ILE A 20 -7.29 -8.63 -13.88
CA ILE A 20 -7.21 -9.69 -12.86
C ILE A 20 -5.97 -9.51 -12.00
N ALA A 21 -4.81 -9.23 -12.60
CA ALA A 21 -3.57 -8.94 -11.87
C ALA A 21 -3.71 -7.72 -10.95
N GLY A 22 -4.41 -6.67 -11.39
CA GLY A 22 -4.70 -5.49 -10.59
C GLY A 22 -5.53 -5.81 -9.34
N PHE A 23 -6.60 -6.58 -9.48
CA PHE A 23 -7.39 -7.06 -8.35
C PHE A 23 -6.60 -8.01 -7.45
N GLY A 24 -5.73 -8.86 -8.03
CA GLY A 24 -4.81 -9.72 -7.29
C GLY A 24 -3.83 -8.92 -6.44
N LEU A 25 -3.26 -7.84 -6.97
CA LEU A 25 -2.39 -6.92 -6.25
C LEU A 25 -3.13 -6.25 -5.08
N LEU A 26 -4.35 -5.77 -5.30
CA LEU A 26 -5.18 -5.20 -4.25
C LEU A 26 -5.47 -6.20 -3.13
N ALA A 27 -5.80 -7.45 -3.49
CA ALA A 27 -6.05 -8.51 -2.52
C ALA A 27 -4.78 -8.86 -1.72
N LEU A 28 -3.61 -8.92 -2.36
CA LEU A 28 -2.33 -9.17 -1.70
C LEU A 28 -2.00 -8.08 -0.68
N VAL A 29 -2.14 -6.81 -1.07
CA VAL A 29 -1.89 -5.68 -0.16
C VAL A 29 -2.90 -5.67 0.99
N ALA A 30 -4.19 -5.89 0.71
CA ALA A 30 -5.21 -5.98 1.75
C ALA A 30 -4.90 -7.10 2.74
N PHE A 31 -4.45 -8.25 2.26
CA PHE A 31 -4.04 -9.38 3.10
C PHE A 31 -2.82 -9.01 3.97
N ALA A 32 -1.82 -8.33 3.41
CA ALA A 32 -0.67 -7.85 4.18
C ALA A 32 -1.09 -6.85 5.27
N MET A 33 -2.01 -5.94 4.95
CA MET A 33 -2.54 -4.97 5.92
C MET A 33 -3.35 -5.61 7.04
N LEU A 34 -4.09 -6.71 6.76
CA LEU A 34 -4.76 -7.49 7.80
C LEU A 34 -3.78 -8.06 8.83
N TRP A 35 -2.63 -8.58 8.40
CA TRP A 35 -1.60 -9.09 9.30
C TRP A 35 -0.96 -7.98 10.14
N ILE A 36 -0.72 -6.81 9.54
CA ILE A 36 -0.24 -5.62 10.27
C ILE A 36 -1.30 -5.19 11.30
N GLY A 37 -2.56 -5.14 10.92
CA GLY A 37 -3.67 -4.79 11.82
C GLY A 37 -3.79 -5.76 13.00
N MET A 38 -3.70 -7.09 12.75
CA MET A 38 -3.68 -8.10 13.81
C MET A 38 -2.47 -7.94 14.74
N LEU A 39 -1.28 -7.66 14.19
CA LEU A 39 -0.09 -7.43 14.98
C LEU A 39 -0.27 -6.20 15.88
N LEU A 40 -0.70 -5.06 15.32
CA LEU A 40 -0.98 -3.83 16.08
C LEU A 40 -2.04 -4.07 17.16
N GLY A 41 -3.16 -4.73 16.83
CA GLY A 41 -4.19 -5.08 17.80
C GLY A 41 -3.69 -5.98 18.92
N SER A 42 -2.67 -6.81 18.66
CA SER A 42 -2.01 -7.62 19.69
C SER A 42 -1.07 -6.85 20.61
N LEU A 43 -0.60 -5.67 20.18
CA LEU A 43 0.37 -4.83 20.88
C LEU A 43 -0.30 -3.81 21.81
N VAL A 44 -1.48 -3.34 21.45
CA VAL A 44 -2.21 -2.30 22.18
C VAL A 44 -3.25 -2.88 23.14
N ARG A 45 -3.55 -2.12 24.20
CA ARG A 45 -4.51 -2.55 25.25
C ARG A 45 -5.93 -2.08 25.00
N SER A 46 -6.14 -1.14 24.08
CA SER A 46 -7.46 -0.59 23.76
C SER A 46 -7.61 -0.30 22.28
N ALA A 47 -8.86 -0.30 21.79
CA ALA A 47 -9.17 0.05 20.41
C ALA A 47 -8.79 1.51 20.09
N ASP A 48 -8.97 2.42 21.05
CA ASP A 48 -8.63 3.83 20.89
C ASP A 48 -7.12 4.03 20.71
N ALA A 49 -6.29 3.28 21.45
CA ALA A 49 -4.85 3.31 21.29
C ALA A 49 -4.42 2.77 19.92
N ALA A 50 -5.07 1.71 19.42
CA ALA A 50 -4.83 1.19 18.08
C ALA A 50 -5.17 2.24 17.01
N GLN A 51 -6.31 2.88 17.13
CA GLN A 51 -6.76 3.93 16.22
C GLN A 51 -5.81 5.14 16.22
N GLY A 52 -5.34 5.56 17.39
CA GLY A 52 -4.35 6.63 17.52
C GLY A 52 -3.05 6.33 16.77
N ILE A 53 -2.51 5.11 16.90
CA ILE A 53 -1.29 4.68 16.18
C ILE A 53 -1.54 4.67 14.66
N VAL A 54 -2.68 4.14 14.22
CA VAL A 54 -3.04 4.13 12.79
C VAL A 54 -3.08 5.56 12.24
N PHE A 55 -3.70 6.51 12.96
CA PHE A 55 -3.74 7.90 12.53
C PHE A 55 -2.35 8.54 12.45
N ILE A 56 -1.52 8.35 13.46
CA ILE A 56 -0.18 8.95 13.52
C ILE A 56 0.74 8.40 12.40
N VAL A 57 0.58 7.13 12.03
CA VAL A 57 1.46 6.48 11.03
C VAL A 57 0.85 6.53 9.62
N ILE A 58 -0.40 6.11 9.47
CA ILE A 58 -1.02 5.93 8.15
C ILE A 58 -1.37 7.29 7.53
N PHE A 59 -1.82 8.26 8.34
CA PHE A 59 -2.24 9.56 7.81
C PHE A 59 -1.08 10.32 7.12
N PRO A 60 0.09 10.55 7.75
CA PRO A 60 1.21 11.18 7.06
C PRO A 60 1.70 10.36 5.86
N LEU A 61 1.77 9.03 5.99
CA LEU A 61 2.22 8.15 4.92
C LEU A 61 1.30 8.25 3.69
N THR A 62 -0.01 8.31 3.90
CA THR A 62 -1.00 8.46 2.83
C THR A 62 -0.96 9.85 2.24
N PHE A 63 -0.75 10.88 3.05
CA PHE A 63 -0.73 12.27 2.59
C PHE A 63 0.49 12.58 1.70
N VAL A 64 1.65 12.01 2.05
CA VAL A 64 2.89 12.14 1.26
C VAL A 64 2.90 11.19 0.06
N ALA A 65 1.99 10.21 0.00
CA ALA A 65 1.92 9.31 -1.14
C ALA A 65 1.60 10.05 -2.44
N ASN A 66 2.24 9.64 -3.53
CA ASN A 66 2.02 10.18 -4.88
C ASN A 66 0.57 10.01 -5.40
N ALA A 67 -0.31 9.45 -4.58
CA ALA A 67 -1.73 9.33 -4.85
C ALA A 67 -2.47 10.68 -4.78
N PHE A 68 -2.01 11.60 -3.92
CA PHE A 68 -2.67 12.89 -3.65
C PHE A 68 -1.84 14.08 -4.12
N VAL A 69 -0.52 14.00 -4.02
CA VAL A 69 0.40 15.09 -4.39
C VAL A 69 1.43 14.55 -5.37
N PRO A 70 1.59 15.15 -6.56
CA PRO A 70 2.65 14.77 -7.48
C PRO A 70 4.02 14.94 -6.81
N SER A 71 4.84 13.89 -6.80
CA SER A 71 6.14 13.91 -6.11
C SER A 71 7.06 15.05 -6.53
N GLY A 72 7.03 15.45 -7.81
CA GLY A 72 7.83 16.54 -8.34
C GLY A 72 7.51 17.94 -7.80
N THR A 73 6.45 18.11 -7.01
CA THR A 73 6.09 19.38 -6.35
C THR A 73 6.52 19.43 -4.88
N LEU A 74 7.08 18.33 -4.36
CA LEU A 74 7.50 18.22 -2.97
C LEU A 74 8.97 18.66 -2.81
N PRO A 75 9.36 19.18 -1.64
CA PRO A 75 10.77 19.34 -1.28
C PRO A 75 11.53 18.01 -1.37
N ASP A 76 12.82 18.04 -1.72
CA ASP A 76 13.66 16.87 -2.01
C ASP A 76 13.52 15.73 -0.98
N LEU A 77 13.50 16.05 0.30
CA LEU A 77 13.36 15.05 1.37
C LEU A 77 12.00 14.34 1.31
N LEU A 78 10.91 15.10 1.12
CA LEU A 78 9.56 14.54 1.03
C LEU A 78 9.34 13.81 -0.29
N GLN A 79 10.00 14.23 -1.35
CA GLN A 79 10.01 13.55 -2.62
C GLN A 79 10.60 12.15 -2.47
N HIS A 80 11.77 12.01 -1.84
CA HIS A 80 12.37 10.70 -1.58
C HIS A 80 11.46 9.78 -0.75
N VAL A 81 10.82 10.32 0.29
CA VAL A 81 9.85 9.57 1.10
C VAL A 81 8.65 9.13 0.26
N SER A 82 8.12 10.02 -0.59
CA SER A 82 7.01 9.73 -1.50
C SER A 82 7.35 8.61 -2.49
N ASP A 83 8.53 8.69 -3.08
CA ASP A 83 8.97 7.78 -4.14
C ASP A 83 9.18 6.33 -3.63
N TRP A 84 9.62 6.18 -2.39
CA TRP A 84 9.81 4.89 -1.73
C TRP A 84 8.62 4.45 -0.88
N ASN A 85 7.54 5.21 -0.87
CA ASN A 85 6.36 4.94 -0.08
C ASN A 85 5.57 3.74 -0.64
N PRO A 86 5.22 2.73 0.19
CA PRO A 86 4.44 1.59 -0.24
C PRO A 86 3.05 1.97 -0.80
N VAL A 87 2.44 3.06 -0.30
CA VAL A 87 1.15 3.55 -0.80
C VAL A 87 1.30 4.14 -2.20
N SER A 88 2.41 4.84 -2.48
CA SER A 88 2.75 5.34 -3.82
C SER A 88 2.93 4.19 -4.80
N ALA A 89 3.71 3.17 -4.41
CA ALA A 89 3.95 1.99 -5.23
C ALA A 89 2.64 1.24 -5.54
N LEU A 90 1.77 1.05 -4.54
CA LEU A 90 0.46 0.42 -4.73
C LEU A 90 -0.41 1.22 -5.71
N SER A 91 -0.55 2.52 -5.48
CA SER A 91 -1.41 3.38 -6.29
C SER A 91 -0.94 3.42 -7.75
N ALA A 92 0.37 3.57 -7.98
CA ALA A 92 0.95 3.54 -9.32
C ALA A 92 0.83 2.15 -9.96
N GLY A 93 1.08 1.07 -9.21
CA GLY A 93 0.96 -0.31 -9.69
C GLY A 93 -0.44 -0.67 -10.14
N VAL A 94 -1.45 -0.30 -9.35
CA VAL A 94 -2.86 -0.52 -9.70
C VAL A 94 -3.26 0.30 -10.93
N ARG A 95 -2.82 1.57 -11.03
CA ARG A 95 -3.07 2.40 -12.21
C ARG A 95 -2.46 1.79 -13.48
N THR A 96 -1.23 1.30 -13.39
CA THR A 96 -0.55 0.62 -14.51
C THR A 96 -1.33 -0.62 -14.93
N LEU A 97 -1.72 -1.48 -13.99
CA LEU A 97 -2.45 -2.72 -14.27
C LEU A 97 -3.86 -2.48 -14.81
N PHE A 98 -4.52 -1.38 -14.45
CA PHE A 98 -5.82 -1.00 -15.00
C PHE A 98 -5.73 -0.18 -16.30
N GLY A 99 -4.54 -0.01 -16.87
CA GLY A 99 -4.35 0.69 -18.13
C GLY A 99 -4.49 2.21 -18.04
N ASN A 100 -4.27 2.79 -16.85
CA ASN A 100 -4.32 4.22 -16.58
C ASN A 100 -2.98 4.71 -15.96
N PRO A 101 -1.82 4.45 -16.59
CA PRO A 101 -0.54 4.86 -16.04
C PRO A 101 -0.42 6.38 -15.98
N THR A 102 0.25 6.87 -14.95
CA THR A 102 0.67 8.28 -14.88
C THR A 102 1.99 8.46 -15.63
N ALA A 103 2.19 9.60 -16.25
CA ALA A 103 3.49 9.93 -16.82
C ALA A 103 4.55 9.97 -15.73
N ILE A 104 5.62 9.18 -15.91
CA ILE A 104 6.73 9.08 -14.96
C ILE A 104 7.98 9.57 -15.70
N PRO A 105 8.78 10.48 -15.11
CA PRO A 105 10.07 10.89 -15.67
C PRO A 105 11.01 9.68 -15.87
N ALA A 106 11.84 9.72 -16.91
CA ALA A 106 12.75 8.60 -17.21
C ALA A 106 13.86 8.42 -16.14
N ASP A 107 14.16 9.46 -15.41
CA ASP A 107 15.11 9.52 -14.30
C ASP A 107 14.50 9.23 -12.92
N ALA A 108 13.22 8.81 -12.90
CA ALA A 108 12.52 8.52 -11.65
C ALA A 108 13.17 7.33 -10.91
N PRO A 109 13.09 7.30 -9.57
CA PRO A 109 13.57 6.19 -8.76
C PRO A 109 12.92 4.85 -9.14
N TRP A 110 13.66 3.77 -8.90
CA TRP A 110 13.27 2.40 -9.28
C TRP A 110 11.83 2.01 -8.88
N PRO A 111 11.30 2.36 -7.67
CA PRO A 111 9.94 1.98 -7.30
C PRO A 111 8.86 2.61 -8.18
N LEU A 112 9.12 3.79 -8.74
CA LEU A 112 8.20 4.46 -9.66
C LEU A 112 8.28 3.87 -11.07
N LEU A 113 9.48 3.46 -11.51
CA LEU A 113 9.67 2.79 -12.81
C LEU A 113 9.10 1.37 -12.82
N HIS A 114 9.09 0.68 -11.65
CA HIS A 114 8.59 -0.67 -11.48
C HIS A 114 7.52 -0.78 -10.38
N PRO A 115 6.41 -0.04 -10.49
CA PRO A 115 5.47 0.14 -9.37
C PRO A 115 4.77 -1.17 -8.95
N VAL A 116 4.46 -2.05 -9.89
CA VAL A 116 3.85 -3.36 -9.58
C VAL A 116 4.80 -4.22 -8.77
N THR A 117 6.06 -4.33 -9.21
CA THR A 117 7.09 -5.09 -8.50
C THR A 117 7.37 -4.50 -7.12
N ALA A 118 7.46 -3.18 -7.02
CA ALA A 118 7.64 -2.49 -5.75
C ALA A 118 6.48 -2.75 -4.78
N ALA A 119 5.23 -2.69 -5.25
CA ALA A 119 4.05 -2.98 -4.42
C ALA A 119 4.02 -4.44 -3.93
N VAL A 120 4.41 -5.39 -4.79
CA VAL A 120 4.53 -6.81 -4.40
C VAL A 120 5.63 -6.99 -3.36
N LEU A 121 6.81 -6.40 -3.57
CA LEU A 121 7.92 -6.50 -2.61
C LEU A 121 7.57 -5.90 -1.25
N TRP A 122 6.91 -4.75 -1.21
CA TRP A 122 6.40 -4.16 0.03
C TRP A 122 5.40 -5.09 0.73
N SER A 123 4.46 -5.67 -0.01
CA SER A 123 3.46 -6.58 0.55
C SER A 123 4.11 -7.85 1.14
N VAL A 124 5.07 -8.43 0.42
CA VAL A 124 5.83 -9.60 0.89
C VAL A 124 6.67 -9.24 2.12
N ALA A 125 7.33 -8.09 2.14
CA ALA A 125 8.10 -7.63 3.29
C ALA A 125 7.21 -7.45 4.53
N PHE A 126 6.05 -6.82 4.39
CA PHE A 126 5.08 -6.68 5.47
C PHE A 126 4.58 -8.02 5.99
N LEU A 127 4.26 -8.97 5.11
CA LEU A 127 3.86 -10.32 5.49
C LEU A 127 4.98 -11.08 6.19
N ALA A 128 6.20 -11.01 5.66
CA ALA A 128 7.36 -11.70 6.22
C ALA A 128 7.70 -11.22 7.65
N VAL A 129 7.35 -9.99 7.99
CA VAL A 129 7.56 -9.43 9.34
C VAL A 129 6.33 -9.64 10.21
N ALA A 130 5.15 -9.24 9.73
CA ALA A 130 3.93 -9.20 10.55
C ALA A 130 3.41 -10.61 10.87
N ALA A 131 3.41 -11.54 9.92
CA ALA A 131 2.85 -12.86 10.12
C ALA A 131 3.61 -13.68 11.20
N PRO A 132 4.95 -13.85 11.14
CA PRO A 132 5.67 -14.61 12.17
C PRO A 132 5.60 -13.95 13.54
N LEU A 133 5.66 -12.60 13.60
CA LEU A 133 5.54 -11.89 14.87
C LEU A 133 4.15 -12.07 15.49
N CYS A 134 3.10 -12.04 14.70
CA CYS A 134 1.74 -12.25 15.13
C CYS A 134 1.56 -13.68 15.69
N VAL A 135 2.00 -14.69 14.93
CA VAL A 135 1.93 -16.11 15.35
C VAL A 135 2.74 -16.35 16.62
N TRP A 136 3.95 -15.79 16.71
CA TRP A 136 4.78 -15.93 17.91
C TRP A 136 4.13 -15.35 19.15
N ARG A 137 3.49 -14.17 19.05
CA ARG A 137 2.75 -13.57 20.17
C ARG A 137 1.53 -14.37 20.58
N PHE A 138 0.76 -14.87 19.62
CA PHE A 138 -0.40 -15.72 19.92
C PHE A 138 0.02 -17.00 20.67
N ARG A 139 1.06 -17.67 20.22
CA ARG A 139 1.57 -18.89 20.89
C ARG A 139 1.97 -18.63 22.34
N ARG A 140 2.59 -17.50 22.64
CA ARG A 140 2.98 -17.15 24.01
C ARG A 140 1.80 -16.91 24.94
N ARG A 141 0.69 -16.39 24.44
CA ARG A 141 -0.52 -16.13 25.23
C ARG A 141 -1.34 -17.39 25.53
N THR A 142 -1.18 -18.44 24.76
CA THR A 142 -1.90 -19.71 24.95
C THR A 142 -1.15 -20.71 25.83
N THR A 143 0.07 -20.41 26.25
CA THR A 143 0.91 -21.23 27.13
C THR A 143 0.96 -20.71 28.57
N GLU A 144 0.26 -19.63 28.89
CA GLU A 144 -0.02 -19.12 30.24
C GLU A 144 -1.46 -19.47 30.67
#